data_6d4ff8579c7ad9cc2c1b6791b1372b54
#
_entry.id   6d4ff8579c7ad9cc2c1b6791b1372b54
#
_cell.length_a   1.000
_cell.length_b   1.000
_cell.length_c   1.000
_cell.angle_alpha   90.00
_cell.angle_beta   90.00
_cell.angle_gamma   90.00
#
_symmetry.space_group_name_H-M   'P 1'
#
loop_
_entity.id
_entity.type
_entity.pdbx_description
1 polymer ?
#
loop_
_entity_poly.entity_id
_entity_poly.type
_entity_poly.pdbx_seq_one_letter_code
_entity_poly.pdbx_strand_id
1 'polypeptide(L)'
;MGVILKANSVKLIIGLIGKEEIFNRVKKILIQKFGGIDFENPVLDFNFTDYYELEMGGNLKRQFLSFKRQILPDKVASIKIYTNSLEKRFSAAGGRRRVNIDPGYLTLSKLVLATTKDYQHRIYLGKGIFAEVTLRFKDKSFREWEWTYPDYRSREYIDIFNYIRNNLCGKKERK
;
A
#
# COMPACT_ATOMS: atom_id res chain seq x y z
N MET A 1 -23.28 26.54 -3.53
CA MET A 1 -23.28 25.13 -3.10
C MET A 1 -22.30 24.33 -3.95
N GLY A 2 -21.53 23.41 -3.34
CA GLY A 2 -20.64 22.52 -4.09
C GLY A 2 -21.44 21.48 -4.89
N VAL A 3 -20.95 21.13 -6.09
CA VAL A 3 -21.52 20.08 -6.93
C VAL A 3 -20.92 18.74 -6.55
N ILE A 4 -21.77 17.72 -6.34
CA ILE A 4 -21.31 16.36 -6.08
C ILE A 4 -20.73 15.76 -7.36
N LEU A 5 -19.46 15.42 -7.35
CA LEU A 5 -18.76 14.81 -8.47
C LEU A 5 -18.34 13.38 -8.14
N LYS A 6 -18.29 12.52 -9.17
CA LYS A 6 -17.71 11.18 -9.05
C LYS A 6 -16.21 11.30 -8.78
N ALA A 7 -15.71 10.48 -7.85
CA ALA A 7 -14.28 10.40 -7.61
C ALA A 7 -13.54 9.85 -8.85
N ASN A 8 -12.38 10.44 -9.14
CA ASN A 8 -11.49 9.91 -10.17
C ASN A 8 -10.91 8.55 -9.74
N SER A 9 -10.65 7.68 -10.72
CA SER A 9 -9.91 6.45 -10.48
C SER A 9 -8.48 6.74 -10.00
N VAL A 10 -7.96 5.89 -9.14
CA VAL A 10 -6.67 6.02 -8.47
C VAL A 10 -5.80 4.79 -8.70
N LYS A 11 -4.48 4.93 -8.58
CA LYS A 11 -3.50 3.85 -8.72
C LYS A 11 -3.51 2.98 -7.46
N LEU A 12 -3.88 1.72 -7.58
CA LEU A 12 -3.75 0.76 -6.49
C LEU A 12 -2.28 0.51 -6.19
N ILE A 13 -1.93 0.61 -4.91
CA ILE A 13 -0.62 0.26 -4.36
C ILE A 13 -0.81 -0.83 -3.31
N ILE A 14 0.08 -1.82 -3.31
CA ILE A 14 0.13 -2.82 -2.24
C ILE A 14 1.57 -2.97 -1.77
N GLY A 15 1.80 -2.77 -0.47
CA GLY A 15 3.05 -3.06 0.20
C GLY A 15 3.04 -4.46 0.81
N LEU A 16 4.12 -5.20 0.62
CA LEU A 16 4.34 -6.52 1.22
C LEU A 16 5.47 -6.43 2.24
N ILE A 17 5.27 -7.04 3.42
CA ILE A 17 6.34 -7.31 4.40
C ILE A 17 6.29 -8.81 4.72
N GLY A 18 7.44 -9.48 4.75
CA GLY A 18 7.53 -10.91 5.08
C GLY A 18 8.83 -11.52 4.59
N LYS A 19 8.90 -12.85 4.60
CA LYS A 19 10.00 -13.55 3.95
C LYS A 19 9.83 -13.49 2.42
N GLU A 20 10.90 -13.26 1.68
CA GLU A 20 10.87 -13.09 0.23
C GLU A 20 10.21 -14.28 -0.51
N GLU A 21 10.45 -15.49 -0.03
CA GLU A 21 9.94 -16.74 -0.62
C GLU A 21 8.41 -16.77 -0.78
N ILE A 22 7.67 -16.04 0.08
CA ILE A 22 6.21 -16.00 0.03
C ILE A 22 5.68 -15.00 -1.01
N PHE A 23 6.48 -13.99 -1.38
CA PHE A 23 6.02 -12.87 -2.22
C PHE A 23 5.52 -13.33 -3.59
N ASN A 24 6.19 -14.27 -4.23
CA ASN A 24 5.76 -14.77 -5.54
C ASN A 24 4.38 -15.46 -5.49
N ARG A 25 4.08 -16.18 -4.41
CA ARG A 25 2.76 -16.81 -4.22
C ARG A 25 1.68 -15.77 -3.99
N VAL A 26 1.96 -14.77 -3.14
CA VAL A 26 1.05 -13.64 -2.87
C VAL A 26 0.80 -12.86 -4.15
N LYS A 27 1.85 -12.50 -4.90
CA LYS A 27 1.75 -11.74 -6.17
C LYS A 27 0.84 -12.46 -7.18
N LYS A 28 0.96 -13.76 -7.36
CA LYS A 28 0.09 -14.54 -8.27
C LYS A 28 -1.39 -14.35 -7.93
N ILE A 29 -1.76 -14.39 -6.64
CA ILE A 29 -3.15 -14.22 -6.21
C ILE A 29 -3.61 -12.76 -6.39
N LEU A 30 -2.74 -11.80 -6.07
CA LEU A 30 -3.04 -10.38 -6.24
C LEU A 30 -3.24 -10.03 -7.73
N ILE A 31 -2.44 -10.60 -8.63
CA ILE A 31 -2.58 -10.42 -10.09
C ILE A 31 -3.94 -10.98 -10.57
N GLN A 32 -4.33 -12.16 -10.13
CA GLN A 32 -5.64 -12.74 -10.47
C GLN A 32 -6.80 -11.86 -10.00
N LYS A 33 -6.66 -11.22 -8.84
CA LYS A 33 -7.72 -10.37 -8.24
C LYS A 33 -7.78 -8.97 -8.81
N PHE A 34 -6.62 -8.31 -8.98
CA PHE A 34 -6.54 -6.88 -9.27
C PHE A 34 -6.00 -6.57 -10.67
N GLY A 35 -5.58 -7.58 -11.42
CA GLY A 35 -4.96 -7.43 -12.75
C GLY A 35 -3.45 -7.36 -12.70
N GLY A 36 -2.83 -7.20 -13.87
CA GLY A 36 -1.37 -7.21 -14.00
C GLY A 36 -0.69 -6.10 -13.20
N ILE A 37 0.48 -6.41 -12.65
CA ILE A 37 1.40 -5.45 -12.03
C ILE A 37 2.04 -4.62 -13.15
N ASP A 38 2.15 -3.31 -12.98
CA ASP A 38 2.87 -2.41 -13.90
C ASP A 38 4.14 -1.81 -13.27
N PHE A 39 4.32 -1.99 -11.99
CA PHE A 39 5.56 -1.68 -11.29
C PHE A 39 5.71 -2.55 -10.04
N GLU A 40 6.92 -3.04 -9.83
CA GLU A 40 7.41 -3.57 -8.57
C GLU A 40 8.86 -3.11 -8.36
N ASN A 41 9.21 -2.71 -7.13
CA ASN A 41 10.61 -2.42 -6.80
C ASN A 41 11.39 -3.71 -6.53
N PRO A 42 12.75 -3.69 -6.63
CA PRO A 42 13.57 -4.75 -6.07
C PRO A 42 13.21 -5.03 -4.62
N VAL A 43 13.35 -6.27 -4.19
CA VAL A 43 13.09 -6.62 -2.78
C VAL A 43 14.11 -5.92 -1.88
N LEU A 44 13.62 -5.19 -0.87
CA LEU A 44 14.40 -4.41 0.08
C LEU A 44 14.46 -5.09 1.43
N ASP A 45 15.49 -4.83 2.21
CA ASP A 45 15.52 -5.19 3.63
C ASP A 45 14.50 -4.36 4.41
N PHE A 46 13.88 -4.97 5.42
CA PHE A 46 12.95 -4.29 6.31
C PHE A 46 13.46 -4.32 7.76
N ASN A 47 14.14 -3.25 8.16
CA ASN A 47 14.81 -3.10 9.45
C ASN A 47 14.31 -1.87 10.24
N PHE A 48 13.10 -1.39 9.95
CA PHE A 48 12.57 -0.15 10.56
C PHE A 48 11.86 -0.37 11.91
N THR A 49 11.51 -1.61 12.24
CA THR A 49 10.81 -1.95 13.48
C THR A 49 10.85 -3.45 13.74
N ASP A 50 10.96 -3.82 15.01
CA ASP A 50 10.90 -5.22 15.49
C ASP A 50 9.45 -5.70 15.67
N TYR A 51 8.46 -4.83 15.41
CA TYR A 51 7.03 -5.11 15.63
C TYR A 51 6.56 -6.44 15.01
N TYR A 52 7.11 -6.79 13.85
CA TYR A 52 6.74 -8.00 13.13
C TYR A 52 7.58 -9.23 13.49
N GLU A 53 8.73 -9.05 14.17
CA GLU A 53 9.68 -10.14 14.42
C GLU A 53 9.14 -11.23 15.33
N LEU A 54 8.37 -10.87 16.35
CA LEU A 54 7.71 -11.84 17.24
C LEU A 54 6.75 -12.76 16.51
N GLU A 55 6.13 -12.28 15.43
CA GLU A 55 5.13 -13.01 14.67
C GLU A 55 5.72 -13.70 13.42
N MET A 56 6.59 -13.01 12.68
CA MET A 56 7.08 -13.44 11.37
C MET A 56 8.58 -13.84 11.35
N GLY A 57 9.28 -13.66 12.48
CA GLY A 57 10.74 -13.86 12.59
C GLY A 57 11.54 -12.70 12.00
N GLY A 58 12.85 -12.67 12.24
CA GLY A 58 13.77 -11.64 11.72
C GLY A 58 14.04 -11.74 10.21
N ASN A 59 14.90 -10.85 9.68
CA ASN A 59 15.28 -10.78 8.25
C ASN A 59 14.07 -10.62 7.32
N LEU A 60 13.16 -9.73 7.67
CA LEU A 60 12.00 -9.42 6.85
C LEU A 60 12.40 -8.58 5.64
N LYS A 61 11.61 -8.72 4.59
CA LYS A 61 11.77 -8.01 3.33
C LYS A 61 10.55 -7.15 3.05
N ARG A 62 10.75 -6.11 2.24
CA ARG A 62 9.72 -5.19 1.79
C ARG A 62 9.65 -5.15 0.27
N GLN A 63 8.45 -5.16 -0.29
CA GLN A 63 8.24 -4.90 -1.71
C GLN A 63 6.95 -4.10 -1.91
N PHE A 64 6.97 -3.11 -2.79
CA PHE A 64 5.80 -2.36 -3.23
C PHE A 64 5.40 -2.78 -4.64
N LEU A 65 4.09 -2.89 -4.84
CA LEU A 65 3.48 -3.25 -6.11
C LEU A 65 2.52 -2.16 -6.53
N SER A 66 2.50 -1.80 -7.82
CA SER A 66 1.38 -1.06 -8.40
C SER A 66 0.75 -1.86 -9.53
N PHE A 67 -0.54 -1.57 -9.83
CA PHE A 67 -1.33 -2.38 -10.75
C PHE A 67 -1.75 -1.56 -11.97
N LYS A 68 -1.82 -2.21 -13.15
CA LYS A 68 -2.27 -1.59 -14.40
C LYS A 68 -3.70 -1.06 -14.27
N ARG A 69 -4.57 -1.87 -13.66
CA ARG A 69 -5.98 -1.51 -13.42
C ARG A 69 -6.08 -0.51 -12.28
N GLN A 70 -6.69 0.64 -12.57
CA GLN A 70 -7.05 1.62 -11.54
C GLN A 70 -8.31 1.18 -10.79
N ILE A 71 -8.49 1.70 -9.58
CA ILE A 71 -9.64 1.46 -8.72
C ILE A 71 -10.34 2.79 -8.38
N LEU A 72 -11.59 2.74 -7.94
CA LEU A 72 -12.21 3.87 -7.27
C LEU A 72 -11.70 3.94 -5.81
N PRO A 73 -11.48 5.14 -5.23
CA PRO A 73 -10.92 5.29 -3.88
C PRO A 73 -11.74 4.57 -2.80
N ASP A 74 -13.06 4.52 -2.93
CA ASP A 74 -13.98 3.85 -2.00
C ASP A 74 -13.75 2.33 -1.90
N LYS A 75 -13.09 1.73 -2.89
CA LYS A 75 -12.78 0.29 -2.89
C LYS A 75 -11.64 -0.09 -1.95
N VAL A 76 -10.85 0.87 -1.46
CA VAL A 76 -9.68 0.57 -0.62
C VAL A 76 -10.04 -0.18 0.67
N ALA A 77 -11.19 0.14 1.28
CA ALA A 77 -11.67 -0.57 2.46
C ALA A 77 -11.95 -2.06 2.18
N SER A 78 -12.66 -2.36 1.09
CA SER A 78 -12.93 -3.76 0.70
C SER A 78 -11.66 -4.50 0.29
N ILE A 79 -10.70 -3.80 -0.31
CA ILE A 79 -9.38 -4.36 -0.65
C ILE A 79 -8.61 -4.71 0.63
N LYS A 80 -8.64 -3.85 1.68
CA LYS A 80 -7.98 -4.16 2.97
C LYS A 80 -8.59 -5.39 3.64
N ILE A 81 -9.92 -5.53 3.61
CA ILE A 81 -10.58 -6.74 4.13
C ILE A 81 -10.12 -7.98 3.37
N TYR A 82 -10.05 -7.90 2.03
CA TYR A 82 -9.56 -8.99 1.20
C TYR A 82 -8.10 -9.35 1.51
N THR A 83 -7.20 -8.36 1.60
CA THR A 83 -5.78 -8.62 1.91
C THR A 83 -5.60 -9.19 3.31
N ASN A 84 -6.38 -8.77 4.30
CA ASN A 84 -6.38 -9.38 5.63
C ASN A 84 -6.83 -10.86 5.60
N SER A 85 -7.82 -11.21 4.76
CA SER A 85 -8.21 -12.60 4.57
C SER A 85 -7.11 -13.42 3.89
N LEU A 86 -6.36 -12.80 2.98
CA LEU A 86 -5.23 -13.41 2.33
C LEU A 86 -4.07 -13.64 3.30
N GLU A 87 -3.75 -12.68 4.17
CA GLU A 87 -2.78 -12.85 5.26
C GLU A 87 -3.12 -14.08 6.13
N LYS A 88 -4.40 -14.22 6.53
CA LYS A 88 -4.88 -15.40 7.29
C LYS A 88 -4.65 -16.71 6.54
N ARG A 89 -4.89 -16.77 5.23
CA ARG A 89 -4.66 -17.96 4.41
C ARG A 89 -3.18 -18.37 4.33
N PHE A 90 -2.27 -17.42 4.48
CA PHE A 90 -0.83 -17.64 4.50
C PHE A 90 -0.26 -17.83 5.91
N SER A 91 -1.08 -17.71 6.97
CA SER A 91 -0.62 -17.90 8.35
C SER A 91 -0.12 -19.33 8.58
N ALA A 92 0.89 -19.44 9.45
CA ALA A 92 1.39 -20.71 9.95
C ALA A 92 0.42 -21.32 10.96
N ALA A 93 0.69 -22.57 11.37
CA ALA A 93 0.01 -23.18 12.50
C ALA A 93 0.08 -22.28 13.73
N GLY A 94 -1.03 -22.16 14.49
CA GLY A 94 -1.14 -21.23 15.60
C GLY A 94 -1.49 -19.77 15.19
N GLY A 95 -1.83 -19.52 13.92
CA GLY A 95 -2.36 -18.24 13.45
C GLY A 95 -1.30 -17.16 13.22
N ARG A 96 0.00 -17.47 13.37
CA ARG A 96 1.10 -16.51 13.13
C ARG A 96 1.17 -16.13 11.66
N ARG A 97 1.11 -14.83 11.36
CA ARG A 97 1.23 -14.32 9.99
C ARG A 97 2.62 -14.63 9.42
N ARG A 98 2.68 -14.85 8.12
CA ARG A 98 3.92 -15.01 7.36
C ARG A 98 4.15 -13.87 6.37
N VAL A 99 3.12 -13.06 6.15
CA VAL A 99 3.16 -11.86 5.30
C VAL A 99 2.19 -10.83 5.85
N ASN A 100 2.58 -9.57 5.79
CA ASN A 100 1.72 -8.41 5.99
C ASN A 100 1.46 -7.77 4.62
N ILE A 101 0.20 -7.45 4.33
CA ILE A 101 -0.23 -6.93 3.03
C ILE A 101 -0.99 -5.62 3.26
N ASP A 102 -0.34 -4.51 2.95
CA ASP A 102 -0.86 -3.17 3.16
C ASP A 102 -1.33 -2.54 1.85
N PRO A 103 -2.63 -2.56 1.56
CA PRO A 103 -3.17 -1.87 0.41
C PRO A 103 -3.36 -0.38 0.68
N GLY A 104 -3.22 0.37 -0.39
CA GLY A 104 -3.49 1.79 -0.43
C GLY A 104 -3.73 2.25 -1.85
N TYR A 105 -3.76 3.55 -2.05
CA TYR A 105 -3.79 4.12 -3.38
C TYR A 105 -2.92 5.37 -3.49
N LEU A 106 -2.44 5.61 -4.70
CA LEU A 106 -1.65 6.78 -5.03
C LEU A 106 -2.40 7.65 -6.04
N THR A 107 -2.38 8.95 -5.78
CA THR A 107 -2.83 10.01 -6.70
C THR A 107 -1.66 10.93 -7.05
N LEU A 108 -1.89 11.95 -7.88
CA LEU A 108 -0.86 12.97 -8.16
C LEU A 108 -0.49 13.80 -6.92
N SER A 109 -1.35 13.83 -5.89
CA SER A 109 -1.19 14.70 -4.71
C SER A 109 -0.90 13.96 -3.41
N LYS A 110 -1.19 12.65 -3.31
CA LYS A 110 -1.07 11.91 -2.05
C LYS A 110 -0.95 10.40 -2.23
N LEU A 111 -0.32 9.76 -1.23
CA LEU A 111 -0.41 8.34 -0.94
C LEU A 111 -1.33 8.13 0.25
N VAL A 112 -2.30 7.26 0.12
CA VAL A 112 -3.25 6.89 1.18
C VAL A 112 -3.12 5.40 1.46
N LEU A 113 -2.97 5.02 2.72
CA LEU A 113 -2.96 3.62 3.17
C LEU A 113 -4.24 3.28 3.93
N ALA A 114 -4.67 2.03 3.83
CA ALA A 114 -5.78 1.49 4.60
C ALA A 114 -5.28 0.62 5.75
N THR A 115 -5.93 0.74 6.91
CA THR A 115 -5.56 0.05 8.15
C THR A 115 -6.81 -0.38 8.93
N THR A 116 -6.64 -1.35 9.84
CA THR A 116 -7.67 -1.75 10.81
C THR A 116 -7.56 -1.01 12.15
N LYS A 117 -6.53 -0.19 12.33
CA LYS A 117 -6.27 0.52 13.59
C LYS A 117 -6.79 1.94 13.51
N ASP A 118 -7.55 2.38 14.50
CA ASP A 118 -7.94 3.78 14.66
C ASP A 118 -6.80 4.60 15.27
N TYR A 119 -6.73 5.85 14.89
CA TYR A 119 -5.86 6.86 15.49
C TYR A 119 -6.30 8.28 15.10
N GLN A 120 -5.84 9.31 15.83
CA GLN A 120 -6.28 10.71 15.68
C GLN A 120 -6.21 11.29 14.24
N HIS A 121 -5.30 10.80 13.40
CA HIS A 121 -5.13 11.26 12.00
C HIS A 121 -5.79 10.32 10.98
N ARG A 122 -6.58 9.34 11.42
CA ARG A 122 -7.23 8.35 10.57
C ARG A 122 -8.71 8.62 10.41
N ILE A 123 -9.22 8.34 9.22
CA ILE A 123 -10.61 8.55 8.84
C ILE A 123 -11.26 7.18 8.68
N TYR A 124 -12.39 6.97 9.36
CA TYR A 124 -13.16 5.73 9.25
C TYR A 124 -13.82 5.60 7.87
N LEU A 125 -13.56 4.49 7.19
CA LEU A 125 -14.12 4.16 5.86
C LEU A 125 -15.30 3.19 5.90
N GLY A 126 -15.67 2.71 7.08
CA GLY A 126 -16.66 1.65 7.26
C GLY A 126 -16.03 0.25 7.39
N LYS A 127 -16.81 -0.70 7.91
CA LYS A 127 -16.43 -2.12 8.08
C LYS A 127 -15.16 -2.35 8.91
N GLY A 128 -14.88 -1.48 9.87
CA GLY A 128 -13.69 -1.57 10.73
C GLY A 128 -12.38 -1.16 10.03
N ILE A 129 -12.47 -0.48 8.89
CA ILE A 129 -11.30 -0.01 8.13
C ILE A 129 -11.20 1.51 8.22
N PHE A 130 -9.97 1.98 8.42
CA PHE A 130 -9.59 3.39 8.45
C PHE A 130 -8.60 3.68 7.32
N ALA A 131 -8.48 4.95 6.95
CA ALA A 131 -7.45 5.43 6.02
C ALA A 131 -6.66 6.57 6.63
N GLU A 132 -5.41 6.69 6.21
CA GLU A 132 -4.55 7.83 6.50
C GLU A 132 -3.89 8.36 5.24
N VAL A 133 -3.70 9.67 5.16
CA VAL A 133 -2.80 10.26 4.16
C VAL A 133 -1.38 10.08 4.66
N THR A 134 -0.70 9.05 4.16
CA THR A 134 0.66 8.68 4.60
C THR A 134 1.71 9.63 4.04
N LEU A 135 1.57 10.04 2.77
CA LEU A 135 2.47 11.02 2.14
C LEU A 135 1.65 12.04 1.35
N ARG A 136 2.13 13.29 1.29
CA ARG A 136 1.62 14.37 0.44
C ARG A 136 2.64 14.74 -0.63
N PHE A 137 2.19 15.13 -1.82
CA PHE A 137 3.08 15.63 -2.86
C PHE A 137 3.22 17.15 -2.73
N LYS A 138 4.43 17.62 -2.46
CA LYS A 138 4.77 19.04 -2.30
C LYS A 138 6.21 19.26 -2.78
N ASP A 139 6.49 20.42 -3.39
CA ASP A 139 7.83 20.82 -3.84
C ASP A 139 8.49 19.73 -4.71
N LYS A 140 7.74 19.23 -5.71
CA LYS A 140 8.15 18.24 -6.71
C LYS A 140 8.51 16.84 -6.15
N SER A 141 8.14 16.54 -4.89
CA SER A 141 8.38 15.24 -4.26
C SER A 141 7.27 14.87 -3.30
N PHE A 142 7.14 13.57 -3.01
CA PHE A 142 6.39 13.16 -1.84
C PHE A 142 7.11 13.61 -0.57
N ARG A 143 6.33 14.04 0.42
CA ARG A 143 6.77 14.51 1.74
C ARG A 143 5.96 13.81 2.82
N GLU A 144 6.60 13.56 3.94
CA GLU A 144 5.99 13.01 5.12
C GLU A 144 5.09 13.99 5.87
N TRP A 145 4.28 13.44 6.74
CA TRP A 145 3.60 14.10 7.83
C TRP A 145 4.26 13.71 9.15
N GLU A 146 3.92 14.38 10.24
CA GLU A 146 4.42 14.06 11.58
C GLU A 146 4.03 12.65 12.06
N TRP A 147 2.95 12.09 11.54
CA TRP A 147 2.48 10.73 11.82
C TRP A 147 2.95 9.66 10.83
N THR A 148 3.64 10.03 9.78
CA THR A 148 4.13 9.06 8.78
C THR A 148 5.08 8.05 9.44
N TYR A 149 4.88 6.76 9.18
CA TYR A 149 5.76 5.71 9.67
C TYR A 149 7.21 5.93 9.24
N PRO A 150 8.21 5.56 10.07
CA PRO A 150 9.63 5.78 9.79
C PRO A 150 10.10 5.23 8.45
N ASP A 151 9.63 4.03 8.05
CA ASP A 151 9.96 3.40 6.77
C ASP A 151 9.47 4.23 5.58
N TYR A 152 8.25 4.79 5.65
CA TYR A 152 7.70 5.65 4.60
C TYR A 152 8.35 7.03 4.51
N ARG A 153 9.15 7.45 5.51
CA ARG A 153 9.96 8.68 5.48
C ARG A 153 11.31 8.45 4.79
N SER A 154 11.72 7.20 4.57
CA SER A 154 12.99 6.89 3.93
C SER A 154 13.05 7.46 2.52
N ARG A 155 14.23 7.93 2.12
CA ARG A 155 14.46 8.43 0.77
C ARG A 155 14.12 7.38 -0.29
N GLU A 156 14.48 6.14 -0.03
CA GLU A 156 14.24 5.01 -0.93
C GLU A 156 12.74 4.81 -1.23
N TYR A 157 11.86 4.85 -0.19
CA TYR A 157 10.42 4.71 -0.40
C TYR A 157 9.82 5.95 -1.07
N ILE A 158 10.29 7.14 -0.71
CA ILE A 158 9.87 8.39 -1.37
C ILE A 158 10.22 8.35 -2.86
N ASP A 159 11.41 7.90 -3.23
CA ASP A 159 11.83 7.78 -4.64
C ASP A 159 10.98 6.75 -5.39
N ILE A 160 10.63 5.62 -4.78
CA ILE A 160 9.70 4.63 -5.33
C ILE A 160 8.33 5.27 -5.65
N PHE A 161 7.73 5.99 -4.69
CA PHE A 161 6.42 6.60 -4.90
C PHE A 161 6.47 7.77 -5.89
N ASN A 162 7.54 8.54 -5.93
CA ASN A 162 7.77 9.56 -6.96
C ASN A 162 7.84 8.93 -8.35
N TYR A 163 8.54 7.81 -8.52
CA TYR A 163 8.60 7.08 -9.78
C TYR A 163 7.21 6.61 -10.24
N ILE A 164 6.44 5.97 -9.35
CA ILE A 164 5.08 5.50 -9.66
C ILE A 164 4.18 6.69 -10.06
N ARG A 165 4.28 7.81 -9.34
CA ARG A 165 3.54 9.03 -9.64
C ARG A 165 3.87 9.61 -11.02
N ASN A 166 5.14 9.69 -11.36
CA ASN A 166 5.58 10.23 -12.65
C ASN A 166 5.03 9.39 -13.82
N ASN A 167 5.00 8.07 -13.69
CA ASN A 167 4.39 7.18 -14.67
C ASN A 167 2.85 7.35 -14.75
N LEU A 168 2.21 7.81 -13.69
CA LEU A 168 0.78 8.14 -13.69
C LEU A 168 0.51 9.46 -14.42
N CYS A 169 1.40 10.47 -14.32
CA CYS A 169 1.33 11.72 -15.07
C CYS A 169 1.45 11.49 -16.58
N GLY A 170 2.48 10.80 -17.04
CA GLY A 170 2.74 10.59 -18.47
C GLY A 170 1.66 9.80 -19.21
N LYS A 171 0.77 9.10 -18.50
CA LYS A 171 -0.42 8.46 -19.09
C LYS A 171 -1.61 9.41 -19.26
N LYS A 172 -1.65 10.54 -18.54
CA LYS A 172 -2.73 11.54 -18.68
C LYS A 172 -2.50 12.53 -19.82
N GLU A 173 -1.25 12.77 -20.18
CA GLU A 173 -0.89 13.69 -21.29
C GLU A 173 -1.06 13.05 -22.68
N ARG A 174 -1.26 11.71 -22.77
CA ARG A 174 -1.42 10.97 -24.03
C ARG A 174 -2.89 10.62 -24.35
N LYS A 175 -3.85 11.23 -23.69
CA LYS A 175 -5.29 11.13 -23.96
C LYS A 175 -5.87 12.51 -24.25
#